data_4e85e7ec0ef8183a71389231e42a47ba
#
_entry.id   4e85e7ec0ef8183a71389231e42a47ba
#
_cell.length_a   1.000
_cell.length_b   1.000
_cell.length_c   1.000
_cell.angle_alpha   90.00
_cell.angle_beta   90.00
_cell.angle_gamma   90.00
#
_symmetry.space_group_name_H-M   'P 1'
#
loop_
_entity.id
_entity.type
_entity.pdbx_description
1 polymer ?
#
loop_
_entity_poly.entity_id
_entity_poly.type
_entity_poly.pdbx_seq_one_letter_code
_entity_poly.pdbx_strand_id
1 'polypeptide(L)'
;MKNILIVIPAYREHKNILNLLNKIFINKSKKYNFYPLVIDDSDDLLTQNLIFKSKFKKKIYFIKRSKKSGRGSAVIEGMKFFLKKNKDRFHLLVEMDADLSHRPSELKRNISFFLKSNSDLLISSRYLKDSKIINWPMSRKLFSYFSNTLAKIVLNIPVSDYTNGYRIYSKRAV
;
A
#
# COMPACT_ATOMS: atom_id res chain seq x y z
N MET A 1 -15.80 -11.58 -9.36
CA MET A 1 -15.18 -10.59 -8.44
C MET A 1 -13.66 -10.65 -8.61
N LYS A 2 -12.97 -9.49 -8.58
CA LYS A 2 -11.50 -9.46 -8.64
C LYS A 2 -10.93 -9.49 -7.23
N ASN A 3 -9.94 -10.35 -6.99
CA ASN A 3 -9.22 -10.44 -5.72
C ASN A 3 -8.01 -9.51 -5.75
N ILE A 4 -7.91 -8.65 -4.75
CA ILE A 4 -6.90 -7.59 -4.64
C ILE A 4 -6.06 -7.86 -3.40
N LEU A 5 -4.76 -8.11 -3.57
CA LEU A 5 -3.82 -8.17 -2.47
C LEU A 5 -3.43 -6.74 -2.07
N ILE A 6 -3.54 -6.40 -0.78
CA ILE A 6 -3.12 -5.10 -0.25
C ILE A 6 -1.91 -5.35 0.64
N VAL A 7 -0.73 -4.98 0.17
CA VAL A 7 0.53 -5.08 0.91
C VAL A 7 0.67 -3.86 1.81
N ILE A 8 0.82 -4.12 3.10
CA ILE A 8 0.87 -3.10 4.16
C ILE A 8 2.16 -3.30 4.96
N PRO A 9 3.25 -2.60 4.61
CA PRO A 9 4.43 -2.52 5.45
C PRO A 9 4.08 -1.89 6.81
N ALA A 10 4.52 -2.49 7.91
CA ALA A 10 4.27 -2.00 9.26
C ALA A 10 5.57 -2.00 10.09
N TYR A 11 5.75 -0.96 10.90
CA TYR A 11 6.79 -0.87 11.91
C TYR A 11 6.27 -0.06 13.10
N ARG A 12 5.98 -0.74 14.23
CA ARG A 12 5.38 -0.15 15.44
C ARG A 12 4.03 0.52 15.20
N GLU A 13 3.21 -0.09 14.32
CA GLU A 13 1.90 0.47 13.90
C GLU A 13 0.71 -0.06 14.72
N HIS A 14 0.96 -0.55 15.94
CA HIS A 14 -0.08 -1.09 16.81
C HIS A 14 -1.24 -0.10 17.08
N LYS A 15 -1.00 1.22 17.05
CA LYS A 15 -2.03 2.23 17.24
C LYS A 15 -2.95 2.42 16.04
N ASN A 16 -2.45 2.17 14.83
CA ASN A 16 -3.14 2.49 13.59
C ASN A 16 -3.72 1.25 12.87
N ILE A 17 -3.08 0.10 13.01
CA ILE A 17 -3.33 -1.07 12.18
C ILE A 17 -4.79 -1.56 12.21
N LEU A 18 -5.42 -1.64 13.38
CA LEU A 18 -6.82 -2.09 13.46
C LEU A 18 -7.79 -1.10 12.82
N ASN A 19 -7.53 0.20 12.96
CA ASN A 19 -8.35 1.23 12.32
C ASN A 19 -8.21 1.16 10.79
N LEU A 20 -6.99 1.00 10.28
CA LEU A 20 -6.75 0.81 8.85
C LEU A 20 -7.49 -0.41 8.32
N LEU A 21 -7.33 -1.57 8.95
CA LEU A 21 -8.00 -2.81 8.55
C LEU A 21 -9.52 -2.67 8.58
N ASN A 22 -10.07 -2.04 9.62
CA ASN A 22 -11.50 -1.77 9.70
C ASN A 22 -11.98 -0.92 8.52
N LYS A 23 -11.26 0.18 8.19
CA LYS A 23 -11.59 1.03 7.04
C LYS A 23 -11.49 0.29 5.70
N ILE A 24 -10.53 -0.60 5.53
CA ILE A 24 -10.43 -1.45 4.34
C ILE A 24 -11.66 -2.36 4.22
N PHE A 25 -12.05 -3.04 5.31
CA PHE A 25 -13.15 -4.01 5.27
C PHE A 25 -14.54 -3.37 5.25
N ILE A 26 -14.73 -2.16 5.81
CA ILE A 26 -15.96 -1.38 5.66
C ILE A 26 -16.16 -0.96 4.20
N ASN A 27 -15.09 -0.79 3.45
CA ASN A 27 -15.13 -0.39 2.04
C ASN A 27 -15.57 -1.54 1.12
N LYS A 28 -16.66 -2.23 1.49
CA LYS A 28 -17.20 -3.37 0.76
C LYS A 28 -17.49 -3.03 -0.70
N SER A 29 -17.31 -4.02 -1.58
CA SER A 29 -17.59 -3.92 -3.00
C SER A 29 -18.17 -5.24 -3.51
N LYS A 30 -19.17 -5.17 -4.40
CA LYS A 30 -19.65 -6.33 -5.15
C LYS A 30 -18.66 -6.74 -6.27
N LYS A 31 -17.65 -5.89 -6.58
CA LYS A 31 -16.70 -6.10 -7.68
C LYS A 31 -15.31 -6.58 -7.20
N TYR A 32 -14.93 -6.25 -5.95
CA TYR A 32 -13.58 -6.47 -5.42
C TYR A 32 -13.60 -7.16 -4.05
N ASN A 33 -12.74 -8.16 -3.87
CA ASN A 33 -12.39 -8.75 -2.59
C ASN A 33 -11.03 -8.23 -2.15
N PHE A 34 -10.91 -7.69 -0.95
CA PHE A 34 -9.66 -7.17 -0.39
C PHE A 34 -9.02 -8.19 0.53
N TYR A 35 -7.73 -8.44 0.31
CA TYR A 35 -6.91 -9.35 1.07
C TYR A 35 -5.68 -8.58 1.61
N PRO A 36 -5.76 -7.98 2.81
CA PRO A 36 -4.60 -7.35 3.43
C PRO A 36 -3.51 -8.37 3.73
N LEU A 37 -2.27 -8.01 3.40
CA LEU A 37 -1.05 -8.68 3.81
C LEU A 37 -0.23 -7.69 4.62
N VAL A 38 -0.17 -7.86 5.93
CA VAL A 38 0.64 -7.04 6.83
C VAL A 38 2.02 -7.67 6.94
N ILE A 39 3.05 -6.88 6.65
CA ILE A 39 4.46 -7.29 6.78
C ILE A 39 5.08 -6.42 7.87
N ASP A 40 5.28 -7.04 9.04
CA ASP A 40 5.63 -6.33 10.28
C ASP A 40 7.12 -6.47 10.61
N ASP A 41 7.79 -5.32 10.63
CA ASP A 41 9.20 -5.14 10.98
C ASP A 41 9.42 -4.76 12.45
N SER A 42 8.35 -4.69 13.25
CA SER A 42 8.46 -4.30 14.66
C SER A 42 9.35 -5.27 15.43
N ASP A 43 10.05 -4.78 16.40
CA ASP A 43 10.86 -5.54 17.35
C ASP A 43 10.00 -6.19 18.46
N ASP A 44 8.75 -5.73 18.62
CA ASP A 44 7.75 -6.24 19.55
C ASP A 44 6.67 -7.09 18.86
N LEU A 45 5.74 -7.64 19.64
CA LEU A 45 4.61 -8.43 19.17
C LEU A 45 3.26 -7.67 19.26
N LEU A 46 3.27 -6.38 19.53
CA LEU A 46 2.05 -5.61 19.79
C LEU A 46 1.13 -5.62 18.55
N THR A 47 1.66 -5.30 17.38
CA THR A 47 0.90 -5.31 16.12
C THR A 47 0.34 -6.69 15.81
N GLN A 48 1.15 -7.73 15.95
CA GLN A 48 0.75 -9.14 15.75
C GLN A 48 -0.38 -9.56 16.69
N ASN A 49 -0.21 -9.30 17.99
CA ASN A 49 -1.19 -9.69 19.00
C ASN A 49 -2.55 -9.00 18.79
N LEU A 50 -2.54 -7.71 18.42
CA LEU A 50 -3.76 -6.98 18.10
C LEU A 50 -4.49 -7.59 16.89
N ILE A 51 -3.76 -7.91 15.82
CA ILE A 51 -4.35 -8.53 14.62
C ILE A 51 -4.93 -9.91 14.97
N PHE A 52 -4.20 -10.76 15.68
CA PHE A 52 -4.61 -12.13 15.97
C PHE A 52 -5.77 -12.21 16.97
N LYS A 53 -5.94 -11.21 17.85
CA LYS A 53 -7.11 -11.07 18.72
C LYS A 53 -8.30 -10.40 18.01
N SER A 54 -8.11 -9.82 16.83
CA SER A 54 -9.18 -9.10 16.14
C SER A 54 -10.14 -10.03 15.39
N LYS A 55 -11.35 -9.51 15.09
CA LYS A 55 -12.34 -10.17 14.22
C LYS A 55 -11.83 -10.39 12.78
N PHE A 56 -10.71 -9.78 12.42
CA PHE A 56 -10.14 -9.82 11.07
C PHE A 56 -9.12 -10.94 10.86
N LYS A 57 -8.66 -11.64 11.92
CA LYS A 57 -7.57 -12.63 11.87
C LYS A 57 -7.66 -13.66 10.74
N LYS A 58 -8.87 -14.12 10.40
CA LYS A 58 -9.09 -15.10 9.32
C LYS A 58 -9.08 -14.51 7.90
N LYS A 59 -9.04 -13.18 7.78
CA LYS A 59 -9.15 -12.45 6.51
C LYS A 59 -7.86 -11.70 6.12
N ILE A 60 -6.81 -11.86 6.92
CA ILE A 60 -5.54 -11.15 6.79
C ILE A 60 -4.42 -12.16 6.65
N TYR A 61 -3.48 -11.88 5.76
CA TYR A 61 -2.17 -12.50 5.76
C TYR A 61 -1.23 -11.68 6.64
N PHE A 62 -0.40 -12.35 7.40
CA PHE A 62 0.55 -11.71 8.31
C PHE A 62 1.92 -12.35 8.17
N ILE A 63 2.94 -11.53 7.99
CA ILE A 63 4.35 -11.93 7.98
C ILE A 63 5.06 -11.11 9.04
N LYS A 64 5.63 -11.77 10.05
CA LYS A 64 6.55 -11.18 11.02
C LYS A 64 7.97 -11.35 10.49
N ARG A 65 8.73 -10.27 10.39
CA ARG A 65 10.15 -10.34 10.04
C ARG A 65 11.01 -10.34 11.29
N SER A 66 12.16 -11.04 11.23
CA SER A 66 13.06 -11.18 12.36
C SER A 66 13.83 -9.90 12.69
N LYS A 67 13.99 -9.01 11.70
CA LYS A 67 14.69 -7.74 11.85
C LYS A 67 14.08 -6.65 10.97
N LYS A 68 14.22 -5.40 11.39
CA LYS A 68 13.86 -4.24 10.59
C LYS A 68 14.71 -4.19 9.32
N SER A 69 14.06 -4.29 8.17
CA SER A 69 14.71 -4.27 6.86
C SER A 69 14.16 -3.17 5.94
N GLY A 70 13.27 -2.35 6.48
CA GLY A 70 12.74 -1.15 5.83
C GLY A 70 11.53 -1.42 4.90
N ARG A 71 10.82 -0.33 4.61
CA ARG A 71 9.57 -0.32 3.86
C ARG A 71 9.69 -0.95 2.47
N GLY A 72 10.71 -0.57 1.69
CA GLY A 72 10.91 -1.09 0.35
C GLY A 72 11.09 -2.61 0.32
N SER A 73 11.88 -3.15 1.24
CA SER A 73 12.09 -4.59 1.37
C SER A 73 10.80 -5.33 1.78
N ALA A 74 9.93 -4.71 2.59
CA ALA A 74 8.62 -5.27 2.92
C ALA A 74 7.71 -5.34 1.69
N VAL A 75 7.72 -4.31 0.85
CA VAL A 75 6.98 -4.31 -0.42
C VAL A 75 7.46 -5.41 -1.35
N ILE A 76 8.78 -5.58 -1.50
CA ILE A 76 9.37 -6.66 -2.31
C ILE A 76 8.93 -8.04 -1.79
N GLU A 77 8.87 -8.23 -0.47
CA GLU A 77 8.37 -9.48 0.10
C GLU A 77 6.88 -9.70 -0.20
N GLY A 78 6.08 -8.64 -0.16
CA GLY A 78 4.69 -8.66 -0.60
C GLY A 78 4.53 -9.02 -2.07
N MET A 79 5.39 -8.51 -2.94
CA MET A 79 5.46 -8.87 -4.37
C MET A 79 5.81 -10.35 -4.56
N LYS A 80 6.80 -10.85 -3.83
CA LYS A 80 7.15 -12.29 -3.82
C LYS A 80 5.99 -13.16 -3.35
N PHE A 81 5.25 -12.72 -2.31
CA PHE A 81 4.06 -13.42 -1.86
C PHE A 81 2.97 -13.47 -2.93
N PHE A 82 2.74 -12.36 -3.63
CA PHE A 82 1.79 -12.26 -4.74
C PHE A 82 2.12 -13.25 -5.85
N LEU A 83 3.40 -13.37 -6.24
CA LEU A 83 3.85 -14.24 -7.32
C LEU A 83 3.88 -15.73 -6.92
N LYS A 84 4.41 -16.05 -5.72
CA LYS A 84 4.69 -17.45 -5.32
C LYS A 84 3.44 -18.23 -4.94
N LYS A 85 2.55 -17.65 -4.13
CA LYS A 85 1.48 -18.44 -3.52
C LYS A 85 0.24 -18.57 -4.39
N ASN A 86 0.07 -17.71 -5.38
CA ASN A 86 -1.24 -17.64 -6.01
C ASN A 86 -1.21 -16.89 -7.34
N LYS A 87 -0.41 -17.37 -8.28
CA LYS A 87 -0.34 -16.78 -9.63
C LYS A 87 -1.72 -16.44 -10.21
N ASP A 88 -2.77 -17.20 -9.79
CA ASP A 88 -4.14 -17.03 -10.27
C ASP A 88 -5.15 -16.56 -9.21
N ARG A 89 -4.75 -16.44 -7.94
CA ARG A 89 -5.65 -16.01 -6.87
C ARG A 89 -5.87 -14.51 -6.85
N PHE A 90 -4.81 -13.72 -7.05
CA PHE A 90 -4.89 -12.27 -7.01
C PHE A 90 -4.77 -11.69 -8.41
N HIS A 91 -5.57 -10.65 -8.67
CA HIS A 91 -5.61 -9.97 -9.97
C HIS A 91 -4.74 -8.73 -9.99
N LEU A 92 -4.63 -8.06 -8.84
CA LEU A 92 -3.86 -6.83 -8.66
C LEU A 92 -3.18 -6.85 -7.29
N LEU A 93 -2.05 -6.13 -7.20
CA LEU A 93 -1.39 -5.78 -5.97
C LEU A 93 -1.57 -4.29 -5.70
N VAL A 94 -1.96 -3.93 -4.47
CA VAL A 94 -2.00 -2.55 -3.98
C VAL A 94 -0.98 -2.41 -2.87
N GLU A 95 -0.18 -1.37 -2.91
CA GLU A 95 0.73 -0.97 -1.84
C GLU A 95 0.07 0.17 -1.06
N MET A 96 0.05 0.06 0.29
CA MET A 96 -0.59 1.03 1.17
C MET A 96 0.14 1.11 2.51
N ASP A 97 0.41 2.32 3.01
CA ASP A 97 1.06 2.52 4.31
C ASP A 97 0.09 2.27 5.48
N ALA A 98 0.64 1.86 6.63
CA ALA A 98 -0.15 1.49 7.81
C ALA A 98 -0.63 2.70 8.63
N ASP A 99 -0.05 3.88 8.44
CA ASP A 99 -0.24 5.11 9.23
C ASP A 99 -1.49 5.94 8.86
N LEU A 100 -2.36 5.42 8.00
CA LEU A 100 -3.56 6.09 7.49
C LEU A 100 -3.29 7.30 6.58
N SER A 101 -2.04 7.57 6.18
CA SER A 101 -1.72 8.59 5.18
C SER A 101 -2.36 8.30 3.82
N HIS A 102 -2.54 7.04 3.51
CA HIS A 102 -3.26 6.55 2.34
C HIS A 102 -4.71 6.22 2.70
N ARG A 103 -5.67 6.86 2.04
CA ARG A 103 -7.10 6.72 2.37
C ARG A 103 -7.71 5.44 1.80
N PRO A 104 -8.14 4.47 2.63
CA PRO A 104 -8.81 3.26 2.13
C PRO A 104 -10.10 3.53 1.35
N SER A 105 -10.78 4.65 1.61
CA SER A 105 -11.99 5.07 0.87
C SER A 105 -11.73 5.27 -0.63
N GLU A 106 -10.48 5.56 -1.01
CA GLU A 106 -10.10 5.77 -2.41
C GLU A 106 -9.79 4.47 -3.17
N LEU A 107 -9.65 3.33 -2.49
CA LEU A 107 -9.31 2.04 -3.10
C LEU A 107 -10.17 1.70 -4.30
N LYS A 108 -11.48 1.78 -4.17
CA LYS A 108 -12.41 1.43 -5.26
C LYS A 108 -12.24 2.32 -6.48
N ARG A 109 -12.13 3.63 -6.24
CA ARG A 109 -11.93 4.62 -7.32
C ARG A 109 -10.62 4.37 -8.04
N ASN A 110 -9.53 4.22 -7.30
CA ASN A 110 -8.20 4.03 -7.87
C ASN A 110 -8.09 2.71 -8.64
N ILE A 111 -8.64 1.60 -8.09
CA ILE A 111 -8.69 0.32 -8.80
C ILE A 111 -9.55 0.39 -10.06
N SER A 112 -10.72 1.06 -9.99
CA SER A 112 -11.58 1.22 -11.17
C SER A 112 -10.89 2.04 -12.26
N PHE A 113 -10.19 3.10 -11.89
CA PHE A 113 -9.40 3.92 -12.82
C PHE A 113 -8.27 3.09 -13.44
N PHE A 114 -7.49 2.38 -12.61
CA PHE A 114 -6.41 1.51 -13.06
C PHE A 114 -6.87 0.48 -14.10
N LEU A 115 -7.99 -0.19 -13.83
CA LEU A 115 -8.53 -1.20 -14.75
C LEU A 115 -9.03 -0.62 -16.08
N LYS A 116 -9.34 0.67 -16.13
CA LYS A 116 -9.75 1.38 -17.37
C LYS A 116 -8.56 1.93 -18.14
N SER A 117 -7.47 2.26 -17.47
CA SER A 117 -6.32 2.94 -18.07
C SER A 117 -5.37 2.04 -18.87
N ASN A 118 -5.59 0.72 -18.86
CA ASN A 118 -4.69 -0.28 -19.48
C ASN A 118 -3.19 -0.11 -19.09
N SER A 119 -2.95 0.42 -17.90
CA SER A 119 -1.61 0.68 -17.35
C SER A 119 -1.14 -0.51 -16.50
N ASP A 120 0.18 -0.67 -16.36
CA ASP A 120 0.75 -1.69 -15.48
C ASP A 120 1.07 -1.17 -14.08
N LEU A 121 1.21 0.14 -13.93
CA LEU A 121 1.45 0.82 -12.67
C LEU A 121 0.59 2.08 -12.56
N LEU A 122 -0.12 2.24 -11.44
CA LEU A 122 -0.77 3.47 -11.04
C LEU A 122 -0.13 3.97 -9.75
N ILE A 123 0.23 5.24 -9.71
CA ILE A 123 0.73 5.94 -8.52
C ILE A 123 -0.28 7.03 -8.15
N SER A 124 -0.79 7.00 -6.92
CA SER A 124 -1.67 8.06 -6.41
C SER A 124 -0.82 9.29 -6.09
N SER A 125 -0.65 10.19 -7.05
CA SER A 125 0.22 11.35 -6.91
C SER A 125 -0.34 12.42 -5.96
N ARG A 126 0.52 13.00 -5.12
CA ARG A 126 0.23 14.16 -4.26
C ARG A 126 0.38 15.50 -4.99
N TYR A 127 0.91 15.48 -6.21
CA TYR A 127 1.25 16.67 -7.01
C TYR A 127 0.31 16.89 -8.19
N LEU A 128 -0.84 16.23 -8.23
CA LEU A 128 -1.89 16.53 -9.21
C LEU A 128 -2.67 17.77 -8.78
N LYS A 129 -3.29 18.47 -9.76
CA LYS A 129 -4.01 19.74 -9.57
C LYS A 129 -5.03 19.69 -8.40
N ASP A 130 -5.74 18.57 -8.26
CA ASP A 130 -6.78 18.41 -7.23
C ASP A 130 -6.30 17.66 -5.97
N SER A 131 -5.00 17.39 -5.86
CA SER A 131 -4.41 16.74 -4.71
C SER A 131 -4.11 17.73 -3.59
N LYS A 132 -4.30 17.32 -2.34
CA LYS A 132 -3.98 18.14 -1.18
C LYS A 132 -3.00 17.41 -0.27
N ILE A 133 -1.90 18.07 0.05
CA ILE A 133 -0.95 17.61 1.09
C ILE A 133 -1.34 18.31 2.39
N ILE A 134 -1.90 17.53 3.33
CA ILE A 134 -2.42 18.04 4.60
C ILE A 134 -1.40 17.74 5.71
N ASN A 135 -1.23 18.68 6.63
CA ASN A 135 -0.41 18.54 7.85
C ASN A 135 1.07 18.20 7.63
N TRP A 136 1.66 18.57 6.49
CA TRP A 136 3.09 18.45 6.30
C TRP A 136 3.83 19.75 6.65
N PRO A 137 4.91 19.68 7.45
CA PRO A 137 5.82 20.81 7.63
C PRO A 137 6.40 21.27 6.31
N MET A 138 6.74 22.54 6.19
CA MET A 138 7.32 23.11 4.95
C MET A 138 8.61 22.39 4.55
N SER A 139 9.46 22.06 5.52
CA SER A 139 10.71 21.31 5.27
C SER A 139 10.44 19.96 4.57
N ARG A 140 9.41 19.21 5.00
CA ARG A 140 9.02 17.95 4.37
C ARG A 140 8.48 18.13 2.95
N LYS A 141 7.75 19.23 2.71
CA LYS A 141 7.24 19.57 1.36
C LYS A 141 8.40 19.86 0.41
N LEU A 142 9.35 20.69 0.84
CA LEU A 142 10.55 21.04 0.07
C LEU A 142 11.41 19.81 -0.23
N PHE A 143 11.70 19.00 0.79
CA PHE A 143 12.47 17.77 0.61
C PHE A 143 11.80 16.80 -0.39
N SER A 144 10.48 16.60 -0.25
CA SER A 144 9.73 15.73 -1.17
C SER A 144 9.71 16.28 -2.59
N TYR A 145 9.57 17.60 -2.77
CA TYR A 145 9.63 18.24 -4.08
C TYR A 145 11.02 18.06 -4.73
N PHE A 146 12.08 18.34 -3.98
CA PHE A 146 13.45 18.16 -4.44
C PHE A 146 13.74 16.71 -4.82
N SER A 147 13.36 15.74 -3.97
CA SER A 147 13.54 14.31 -4.24
C SER A 147 12.79 13.85 -5.49
N ASN A 148 11.57 14.35 -5.71
CA ASN A 148 10.80 14.05 -6.92
C ASN A 148 11.44 14.67 -8.17
N THR A 149 11.95 15.90 -8.08
CA THR A 149 12.63 16.57 -9.19
C THR A 149 13.91 15.81 -9.58
N LEU A 150 14.72 15.44 -8.59
CA LEU A 150 15.93 14.65 -8.82
C LEU A 150 15.61 13.30 -9.46
N ALA A 151 14.61 12.58 -8.90
CA ALA A 151 14.18 11.29 -9.44
C ALA A 151 13.68 11.42 -10.90
N LYS A 152 12.95 12.51 -11.22
CA LYS A 152 12.50 12.78 -12.59
C LYS A 152 13.66 12.96 -13.56
N ILE A 153 14.69 13.70 -13.15
CA ILE A 153 15.89 13.93 -13.98
C ILE A 153 16.66 12.63 -14.21
N VAL A 154 16.87 11.85 -13.13
CA VAL A 154 17.68 10.61 -13.20
C VAL A 154 16.95 9.49 -13.92
N LEU A 155 15.66 9.29 -13.65
CA LEU A 155 14.91 8.14 -14.15
C LEU A 155 14.24 8.43 -15.50
N ASN A 156 13.99 9.68 -15.84
CA ASN A 156 13.32 10.12 -17.07
C ASN A 156 12.00 9.39 -17.36
N ILE A 157 11.23 9.07 -16.32
CA ILE A 157 9.92 8.40 -16.42
C ILE A 157 8.83 9.47 -16.27
N PRO A 158 7.76 9.48 -17.09
CA PRO A 158 6.72 10.53 -17.05
C PRO A 158 5.71 10.32 -15.90
N VAL A 159 6.17 10.33 -14.64
CA VAL A 159 5.33 10.30 -13.45
C VAL A 159 5.48 11.59 -12.65
N SER A 160 4.45 11.98 -11.92
CA SER A 160 4.43 13.22 -11.12
C SER A 160 4.83 13.02 -9.66
N ASP A 161 4.86 11.78 -9.15
CA ASP A 161 5.21 11.47 -7.76
C ASP A 161 5.94 10.13 -7.65
N TYR A 162 7.27 10.19 -7.58
CA TYR A 162 8.12 9.00 -7.44
C TYR A 162 8.14 8.44 -6.02
N THR A 163 7.83 9.27 -5.03
CA THR A 163 8.03 8.95 -3.62
C THR A 163 6.77 8.49 -2.91
N ASN A 164 5.59 8.59 -3.56
CA ASN A 164 4.36 8.08 -2.94
C ASN A 164 4.29 6.56 -3.00
N GLY A 165 3.94 5.98 -1.86
CA GLY A 165 3.78 4.55 -1.69
C GLY A 165 2.35 4.04 -1.90
N TYR A 166 1.39 4.87 -2.29
CA TYR A 166 0.06 4.37 -2.66
C TYR A 166 0.06 4.01 -4.15
N ARG A 167 0.30 2.74 -4.44
CA ARG A 167 0.51 2.23 -5.80
C ARG A 167 -0.37 1.02 -6.09
N ILE A 168 -0.73 0.84 -7.36
CA ILE A 168 -1.43 -0.35 -7.85
C ILE A 168 -0.61 -0.95 -8.99
N TYR A 169 -0.40 -2.25 -8.92
CA TYR A 169 0.40 -2.99 -9.89
C TYR A 169 -0.44 -4.06 -10.57
N SER A 170 -0.25 -4.22 -11.88
CA SER A 170 -0.71 -5.40 -12.62
C SER A 170 0.16 -6.61 -12.30
N LYS A 171 -0.26 -7.79 -12.73
CA LYS A 171 0.59 -9.00 -12.67
C LYS A 171 1.88 -8.87 -13.47
N ARG A 172 1.89 -8.06 -14.53
CA ARG A 172 3.07 -7.86 -15.39
C ARG A 172 4.12 -6.96 -14.76
N ALA A 173 3.67 -6.04 -13.87
CA ALA A 173 4.55 -5.08 -13.20
C ALA A 173 5.19 -5.63 -11.92
N VAL A 174 4.74 -6.78 -11.41
CA VAL A 174 5.27 -7.46 -10.23
C VAL A 174 6.19 -8.60 -10.65
#